data_12983c1e414dda95901541c186cf9f76
#
_entry.id   12983c1e414dda95901541c186cf9f76
#
_cell.length_a   1.000
_cell.length_b   1.000
_cell.length_c   1.000
_cell.angle_alpha   90.00
_cell.angle_beta   90.00
_cell.angle_gamma   90.00
#
_symmetry.space_group_name_H-M   'P 1'
#
loop_
_entity.id
_entity.type
_entity.pdbx_description
1 polymer ?
#
loop_
_entity_poly.entity_id
_entity_poly.type
_entity_poly.pdbx_seq_one_letter_code
_entity_poly.pdbx_strand_id
1 'polypeptide(L)'
;TPKAMWDNLKRLFTASTTAHKLQLRQELNNIRQTGLSMSDYTVKIKELCDSLGAINVNIDDDEMVQICLGGLSHKYGVFRTPITTRENPPTFIYLQFMLMMEENQL
;
A
#
# COMPACT_ATOMS: atom_id res chain seq x y z
N THR A 1 -19.71 -25.36 27.66
CA THR A 1 -18.60 -26.31 27.60
C THR A 1 -17.31 -25.63 27.15
N PRO A 2 -16.14 -26.08 27.55
CA PRO A 2 -14.88 -25.50 27.11
C PRO A 2 -14.71 -25.47 25.59
N LYS A 3 -15.21 -26.49 24.90
CA LYS A 3 -15.15 -26.57 23.45
C LYS A 3 -15.98 -25.47 22.80
N ALA A 4 -17.19 -25.20 23.31
CA ALA A 4 -18.04 -24.14 22.79
C ALA A 4 -17.43 -22.76 22.97
N MET A 5 -16.80 -22.51 24.13
CA MET A 5 -16.08 -21.28 24.40
C MET A 5 -14.89 -21.11 23.44
N TRP A 6 -14.17 -22.18 23.19
CA TRP A 6 -13.02 -22.18 22.28
C TRP A 6 -13.44 -21.87 20.84
N ASP A 7 -14.54 -22.48 20.37
CA ASP A 7 -15.08 -22.25 19.04
C ASP A 7 -15.57 -20.80 18.87
N ASN A 8 -16.18 -20.22 19.92
CA ASN A 8 -16.58 -18.80 19.90
C ASN A 8 -15.39 -17.89 19.80
N LEU A 9 -14.32 -18.16 20.56
CA LEU A 9 -13.09 -17.38 20.50
C LEU A 9 -12.46 -17.43 19.11
N LYS A 10 -12.45 -18.61 18.49
CA LYS A 10 -11.94 -18.77 17.12
C LYS A 10 -12.75 -17.94 16.13
N ARG A 11 -14.07 -17.96 16.23
CA ARG A 11 -14.94 -17.18 15.33
C ARG A 11 -14.72 -15.68 15.50
N LEU A 12 -14.63 -15.22 16.75
CA LEU A 12 -14.38 -13.80 17.03
C LEU A 12 -13.02 -13.37 16.51
N PHE A 13 -11.99 -14.19 16.69
CA PHE A 13 -10.66 -13.92 16.20
C PHE A 13 -10.63 -13.84 14.68
N THR A 14 -11.28 -14.78 14.00
CA THR A 14 -11.35 -14.81 12.54
C THR A 14 -12.09 -13.58 12.00
N ALA A 15 -13.23 -13.23 12.61
CA ALA A 15 -14.00 -12.05 12.20
C ALA A 15 -13.20 -10.76 12.40
N SER A 16 -12.49 -10.64 13.53
CA SER A 16 -11.65 -9.48 13.83
C SER A 16 -10.49 -9.36 12.84
N THR A 17 -9.86 -10.47 12.48
CA THR A 17 -8.76 -10.49 11.51
C THR A 17 -9.27 -10.10 10.12
N THR A 18 -10.43 -10.59 9.73
CA THR A 18 -11.04 -10.25 8.44
C THR A 18 -11.37 -8.77 8.37
N ALA A 19 -11.95 -8.20 9.44
CA ALA A 19 -12.28 -6.79 9.49
C ALA A 19 -11.02 -5.93 9.42
N HIS A 20 -9.96 -6.32 10.12
CA HIS A 20 -8.68 -5.63 10.10
C HIS A 20 -8.04 -5.66 8.71
N LYS A 21 -8.10 -6.81 8.05
CA LYS A 21 -7.61 -6.97 6.68
C LYS A 21 -8.34 -6.04 5.71
N LEU A 22 -9.67 -5.98 5.81
CA LEU A 22 -10.47 -5.10 4.94
C LEU A 22 -10.13 -3.64 5.19
N GLN A 23 -9.97 -3.25 6.46
CA GLN A 23 -9.61 -1.89 6.82
C GLN A 23 -8.26 -1.49 6.22
N LEU A 24 -7.24 -2.35 6.34
CA LEU A 24 -5.92 -2.08 5.79
C LEU A 24 -5.95 -1.99 4.27
N ARG A 25 -6.71 -2.88 3.62
CA ARG A 25 -6.86 -2.83 2.17
C ARG A 25 -7.56 -1.57 1.70
N GLN A 26 -8.57 -1.12 2.40
CA GLN A 26 -9.27 0.13 2.08
C GLN A 26 -8.34 1.32 2.23
N GLU A 27 -7.56 1.38 3.31
CA GLU A 27 -6.59 2.45 3.51
C GLU A 27 -5.56 2.46 2.38
N LEU A 28 -5.07 1.30 1.99
CA LEU A 28 -4.08 1.18 0.91
C LEU A 28 -4.65 1.62 -0.43
N ASN A 29 -5.87 1.17 -0.76
CA ASN A 29 -6.50 1.49 -2.04
C ASN A 29 -6.91 2.96 -2.14
N ASN A 30 -7.12 3.63 -1.01
CA ASN A 30 -7.55 5.02 -0.96
C ASN A 30 -6.43 6.00 -0.64
N ILE A 31 -5.20 5.50 -0.55
CA ILE A 31 -4.06 6.35 -0.19
C ILE A 31 -3.82 7.40 -1.27
N ARG A 32 -3.55 8.64 -0.84
CA ARG A 32 -3.27 9.75 -1.74
C ARG A 32 -2.05 10.51 -1.23
N GLN A 33 -1.26 11.01 -2.18
CA GLN A 33 -0.06 11.79 -1.85
C GLN A 33 -0.41 13.20 -1.41
N THR A 34 -1.56 13.73 -1.77
CA THR A 34 -1.98 15.09 -1.46
C THR A 34 -1.81 15.42 0.02
N GLY A 35 -1.07 16.48 0.32
CA GLY A 35 -0.80 16.89 1.69
C GLY A 35 0.36 16.18 2.38
N LEU A 36 0.98 15.20 1.72
CA LEU A 36 2.12 14.46 2.25
C LEU A 36 3.36 14.71 1.41
N SER A 37 4.54 14.68 2.07
CA SER A 37 5.79 14.61 1.33
C SER A 37 5.89 13.25 0.63
N MET A 38 6.74 13.16 -0.38
CA MET A 38 6.93 11.90 -1.08
C MET A 38 7.48 10.82 -0.14
N SER A 39 8.37 11.22 0.77
CA SER A 39 8.92 10.31 1.77
C SER A 39 7.81 9.74 2.66
N ASP A 40 6.95 10.60 3.22
CA ASP A 40 5.86 10.18 4.09
C ASP A 40 4.85 9.30 3.34
N TYR A 41 4.55 9.65 2.10
CA TYR A 41 3.62 8.90 1.27
C TYR A 41 4.11 7.48 1.00
N THR A 42 5.36 7.33 0.55
CA THR A 42 5.91 6.02 0.21
C THR A 42 6.14 5.15 1.44
N VAL A 43 6.55 5.75 2.57
CA VAL A 43 6.68 5.04 3.84
C VAL A 43 5.32 4.53 4.31
N LYS A 44 4.27 5.34 4.19
CA LYS A 44 2.93 4.92 4.58
C LYS A 44 2.44 3.72 3.76
N ILE A 45 2.69 3.73 2.45
CA ILE A 45 2.36 2.59 1.59
C ILE A 45 3.08 1.33 2.07
N LYS A 46 4.38 1.44 2.33
CA LYS A 46 5.17 0.31 2.80
C LYS A 46 4.70 -0.21 4.14
N GLU A 47 4.37 0.67 5.07
CA GLU A 47 3.85 0.28 6.38
C GLU A 47 2.53 -0.47 6.27
N LEU A 48 1.62 -0.02 5.40
CA LEU A 48 0.36 -0.71 5.18
C LEU A 48 0.59 -2.09 4.57
N CYS A 49 1.50 -2.19 3.61
CA CYS A 49 1.85 -3.48 3.00
C CYS A 49 2.50 -4.44 4.00
N ASP A 50 3.36 -3.92 4.88
CA ASP A 50 3.98 -4.72 5.94
C ASP A 50 2.94 -5.23 6.94
N SER A 51 1.97 -4.38 7.30
CA SER A 51 0.88 -4.76 8.20
C SER A 51 0.01 -5.85 7.58
N LEU A 52 -0.28 -5.75 6.28
CA LEU A 52 -1.01 -6.79 5.56
C LEU A 52 -0.20 -8.08 5.49
N GLY A 53 1.11 -7.99 5.26
CA GLY A 53 1.99 -9.16 5.26
C GLY A 53 1.99 -9.90 6.60
N ALA A 54 1.87 -9.18 7.71
CA ALA A 54 1.82 -9.76 9.04
C ALA A 54 0.57 -10.62 9.26
N ILE A 55 -0.49 -10.41 8.49
CA ILE A 55 -1.73 -11.21 8.55
C ILE A 55 -1.89 -12.06 7.28
N ASN A 56 -0.76 -12.40 6.65
CA ASN A 56 -0.68 -13.31 5.50
C ASN A 56 -1.33 -12.77 4.21
N VAL A 57 -1.41 -11.44 4.06
CA VAL A 57 -1.83 -10.81 2.82
C VAL A 57 -0.61 -10.23 2.16
N ASN A 58 -0.09 -10.91 1.15
CA ASN A 58 1.12 -10.48 0.46
C ASN A 58 0.75 -9.54 -0.69
N ILE A 59 1.29 -8.32 -0.63
CA ILE A 59 1.17 -7.35 -1.71
C ILE A 59 2.50 -7.38 -2.45
N ASP A 60 2.47 -7.75 -3.72
CA ASP A 60 3.71 -7.82 -4.50
C ASP A 60 4.21 -6.43 -4.89
N ASP A 61 5.44 -6.39 -5.35
CA ASP A 61 6.11 -5.14 -5.68
C ASP A 61 5.39 -4.38 -6.81
N ASP A 62 4.92 -5.10 -7.83
CA ASP A 62 4.19 -4.50 -8.94
C ASP A 62 2.89 -3.84 -8.47
N GLU A 63 2.18 -4.49 -7.55
CA GLU A 63 0.96 -3.93 -6.99
C GLU A 63 1.27 -2.68 -6.17
N MET A 64 2.35 -2.68 -5.38
CA MET A 64 2.79 -1.50 -4.63
C MET A 64 3.09 -0.33 -5.56
N VAL A 65 3.76 -0.59 -6.69
CA VAL A 65 4.05 0.43 -7.70
C VAL A 65 2.76 1.01 -8.26
N GLN A 66 1.80 0.17 -8.62
CA GLN A 66 0.53 0.62 -9.17
C GLN A 66 -0.26 1.46 -8.17
N ILE A 67 -0.28 1.05 -6.90
CA ILE A 67 -0.96 1.81 -5.85
C ILE A 67 -0.30 3.18 -5.65
N CYS A 68 1.02 3.20 -5.63
CA CYS A 68 1.77 4.44 -5.49
C CYS A 68 1.48 5.40 -6.62
N LEU A 69 1.53 4.92 -7.87
CA LEU A 69 1.25 5.74 -9.04
C LEU A 69 -0.19 6.25 -9.07
N GLY A 70 -1.13 5.40 -8.63
CA GLY A 70 -2.55 5.76 -8.63
C GLY A 70 -2.91 6.85 -7.64
N GLY A 71 -2.13 7.01 -6.56
CA GLY A 71 -2.38 8.03 -5.54
C GLY A 71 -1.60 9.31 -5.68
N LEU A 72 -0.76 9.44 -6.72
CA LEU A 72 0.04 10.67 -6.92
C LEU A 72 -0.83 11.86 -7.26
N SER A 73 -0.43 13.05 -6.77
CA SER A 73 -1.09 14.30 -7.12
C SER A 73 -0.81 14.67 -8.57
N HIS A 74 -1.57 15.64 -9.10
CA HIS A 74 -1.50 16.05 -10.51
C HIS A 74 -0.11 16.53 -10.94
N LYS A 75 0.65 17.13 -10.05
CA LYS A 75 1.98 17.66 -10.41
C LYS A 75 2.98 16.54 -10.75
N TYR A 76 2.68 15.30 -10.39
CA TYR A 76 3.49 14.13 -10.74
C TYR A 76 2.90 13.34 -11.91
N GLY A 77 1.87 13.87 -12.59
CA GLY A 77 1.19 13.20 -13.68
C GLY A 77 2.10 12.88 -14.86
N VAL A 78 3.12 13.70 -15.09
CA VAL A 78 4.10 13.48 -16.17
C VAL A 78 4.91 12.20 -15.99
N PHE A 79 5.00 11.69 -14.77
CA PHE A 79 5.70 10.43 -14.47
C PHE A 79 4.84 9.20 -14.64
N ARG A 80 3.54 9.35 -14.45
CA ARG A 80 2.63 8.21 -14.39
C ARG A 80 2.60 7.46 -15.71
N THR A 81 2.43 8.15 -16.82
CA THR A 81 2.30 7.53 -18.13
C THR A 81 3.58 6.81 -18.58
N PRO A 82 4.78 7.44 -18.54
CA PRO A 82 5.98 6.72 -18.93
C PRO A 82 6.27 5.48 -18.09
N ILE A 83 5.96 5.52 -16.80
CA ILE A 83 6.22 4.38 -15.92
C ILE A 83 5.23 3.25 -16.16
N THR A 84 3.93 3.57 -16.34
CA THR A 84 2.90 2.55 -16.57
C THR A 84 3.01 1.88 -17.94
N THR A 85 3.65 2.54 -18.92
CA THR A 85 3.82 1.99 -20.26
C THR A 85 5.13 1.22 -20.45
N ARG A 86 5.98 1.18 -19.43
CA ARG A 86 7.24 0.43 -19.49
C ARG A 86 6.98 -1.06 -19.59
N GLU A 87 7.76 -1.72 -20.41
CA GLU A 87 7.75 -3.18 -20.54
C GLU A 87 8.16 -3.85 -19.22
N ASN A 88 9.15 -3.26 -18.55
CA ASN A 88 9.63 -3.71 -17.24
C ASN A 88 9.41 -2.60 -16.23
N PRO A 89 8.34 -2.67 -15.43
CA PRO A 89 8.10 -1.62 -14.42
C PRO A 89 9.22 -1.61 -13.39
N PRO A 90 9.55 -0.42 -12.81
CA PRO A 90 10.57 -0.33 -11.78
C PRO A 90 10.11 -1.02 -10.51
N THR A 91 11.09 -1.39 -9.66
CA THR A 91 10.78 -1.86 -8.31
C THR A 91 10.23 -0.69 -7.49
N PHE A 92 9.53 -1.01 -6.40
CA PHE A 92 8.97 0.03 -5.54
C PHE A 92 10.08 0.92 -4.95
N ILE A 93 11.20 0.32 -4.55
CA ILE A 93 12.33 1.09 -4.00
C ILE A 93 12.89 2.06 -5.04
N TYR A 94 13.06 1.61 -6.27
CA TYR A 94 13.54 2.46 -7.35
C TYR A 94 12.56 3.60 -7.64
N LEU A 95 11.28 3.28 -7.70
CA LEU A 95 10.23 4.29 -7.87
C LEU A 95 10.26 5.32 -6.75
N GLN A 96 10.44 4.88 -5.52
CA GLN A 96 10.53 5.76 -4.36
C GLN A 96 11.67 6.78 -4.54
N PHE A 97 12.85 6.31 -4.95
CA PHE A 97 13.98 7.19 -5.20
C PHE A 97 13.70 8.20 -6.32
N MET A 98 13.12 7.73 -7.42
CA MET A 98 12.77 8.60 -8.55
C MET A 98 11.82 9.71 -8.13
N LEU A 99 10.78 9.36 -7.36
CA LEU A 99 9.78 10.32 -6.90
C LEU A 99 10.36 11.31 -5.90
N MET A 100 11.23 10.85 -5.01
CA MET A 100 11.89 11.73 -4.03
C MET A 100 12.82 12.73 -4.73
N MET A 101 13.54 12.29 -5.76
CA MET A 101 14.37 13.18 -6.56
C MET A 101 13.54 14.23 -7.30
N GLU A 102 12.40 13.82 -7.84
CA GLU A 102 11.51 14.74 -8.57
C GLU A 102 10.87 15.75 -7.64
N GLU A 103 10.53 15.36 -6.42
CA GLU A 103 9.99 16.28 -5.42
C GLU A 103 10.94 17.45 -5.17
N ASN A 104 12.23 17.18 -5.14
CA ASN A 104 13.25 18.22 -4.92
C ASN A 104 13.36 19.19 -6.10
N GLN A 105 12.90 18.81 -7.28
CA GLN A 105 12.96 19.66 -8.48
C GLN A 105 11.69 20.46 -8.71
N LEU A 106 10.62 20.10 -8.03
CA LEU A 106 9.36 20.82 -8.09
C LEU A 106 9.31 21.92 -7.06
#